data_56a368753a9567da713d53d77e748d01
#
_entry.id   56a368753a9567da713d53d77e748d01
#
_cell.length_a   1.000
_cell.length_b   1.000
_cell.length_c   1.000
_cell.angle_alpha   90.00
_cell.angle_beta   90.00
_cell.angle_gamma   90.00
#
_symmetry.space_group_name_H-M   'P 1'
#
loop_
_entity.id
_entity.type
_entity.pdbx_description
1 polymer ?
#
loop_
_entity_poly.entity_id
_entity_poly.type
_entity_poly.pdbx_seq_one_letter_code
_entity_poly.pdbx_strand_id
1 'polypeptide(L)'
;TGKPTFEGVHGFENTVIPELERAIFSRHNINLLGLRGQAKTRLARKMIELLDEYIPFVTGSEINDDPLQPISRFAKDIIEIKGDETPISWLHRNDRFFEKLATPDVTVADLIGDVDPIKAANLKLSYADDRVIHFGMIPRANRCIFVINELPDLQARIQVALFNILQEGDIQIRGFKLRMPLDMQFVFTANPEDYTNRGSIVTPLKDRIGSQILTHYPETIQIARTITEQEAKLDATQNDMVYVPSLA
;
A
#
# COMPACT_ATOMS: atom_id res chain seq x y z
N THR A 1 8.14 -4.87 -22.45
CA THR A 1 8.42 -3.57 -23.08
C THR A 1 9.90 -3.20 -23.14
N GLY A 2 10.81 -3.98 -22.48
CA GLY A 2 12.26 -3.76 -22.48
C GLY A 2 12.74 -2.50 -21.74
N LYS A 3 11.87 -1.80 -21.03
CA LYS A 3 12.28 -0.68 -20.16
C LYS A 3 12.77 -1.24 -18.82
N PRO A 4 13.87 -0.69 -18.25
CA PRO A 4 14.30 -1.07 -16.92
C PRO A 4 13.19 -0.74 -15.91
N THR A 5 12.95 -1.67 -15.00
CA THR A 5 12.08 -1.45 -13.84
C THR A 5 12.87 -0.71 -12.76
N PHE A 6 12.17 0.06 -11.91
CA PHE A 6 12.77 0.77 -10.77
C PHE A 6 13.91 1.72 -11.16
N GLU A 7 13.77 2.45 -12.28
CA GLU A 7 14.76 3.44 -12.73
C GLU A 7 15.08 4.46 -11.63
N GLY A 8 16.37 4.77 -11.43
CA GLY A 8 16.86 5.67 -10.39
C GLY A 8 16.96 5.04 -9.00
N VAL A 9 16.84 3.72 -8.88
CA VAL A 9 17.18 2.95 -7.68
C VAL A 9 18.48 2.20 -7.97
N HIS A 10 19.55 2.54 -7.26
CA HIS A 10 20.89 2.01 -7.50
C HIS A 10 21.33 1.04 -6.41
N GLY A 11 22.09 0.02 -6.82
CA GLY A 11 22.69 -0.98 -5.94
C GLY A 11 21.78 -2.15 -5.59
N PHE A 12 20.58 -2.22 -6.17
CA PHE A 12 19.60 -3.29 -5.95
C PHE A 12 19.33 -4.13 -7.21
N GLU A 13 19.99 -3.82 -8.30
CA GLU A 13 19.73 -4.37 -9.63
C GLU A 13 19.87 -5.90 -9.67
N ASN A 14 20.81 -6.45 -8.91
CA ASN A 14 21.12 -7.89 -8.87
C ASN A 14 20.61 -8.60 -7.61
N THR A 15 20.01 -7.88 -6.67
CA THR A 15 19.59 -8.41 -5.35
C THR A 15 18.10 -8.19 -5.11
N VAL A 16 17.72 -7.01 -4.64
CA VAL A 16 16.37 -6.68 -4.20
C VAL A 16 15.38 -6.59 -5.36
N ILE A 17 15.75 -5.97 -6.49
CA ILE A 17 14.85 -5.77 -7.63
C ILE A 17 14.36 -7.10 -8.21
N PRO A 18 15.22 -8.09 -8.50
CA PRO A 18 14.76 -9.38 -9.02
C PRO A 18 13.84 -10.14 -8.05
N GLU A 19 14.06 -10.02 -6.74
CA GLU A 19 13.18 -10.62 -5.74
C GLU A 19 11.82 -9.91 -5.69
N LEU A 20 11.83 -8.58 -5.80
CA LEU A 20 10.62 -7.77 -5.84
C LEU A 20 9.78 -8.07 -7.08
N GLU A 21 10.42 -8.18 -8.25
CA GLU A 21 9.76 -8.58 -9.49
C GLU A 21 9.11 -9.97 -9.37
N ARG A 22 9.85 -10.96 -8.84
CA ARG A 22 9.29 -12.30 -8.60
C ARG A 22 8.09 -12.28 -7.65
N ALA A 23 8.17 -11.50 -6.58
CA ALA A 23 7.07 -11.34 -5.63
C ALA A 23 5.82 -10.75 -6.29
N ILE A 24 5.99 -9.72 -7.12
CA ILE A 24 4.91 -9.07 -7.87
C ILE A 24 4.26 -10.05 -8.86
N PHE A 25 5.06 -10.77 -9.66
CA PHE A 25 4.55 -11.76 -10.61
C PHE A 25 3.81 -12.91 -9.91
N SER A 26 4.24 -13.26 -8.70
CA SER A 26 3.58 -14.27 -7.88
C SER A 26 2.36 -13.75 -7.12
N ARG A 27 2.03 -12.46 -7.26
CA ARG A 27 0.97 -11.75 -6.49
C ARG A 27 1.10 -11.91 -4.98
N HIS A 28 2.33 -11.97 -4.49
CA HIS A 28 2.61 -12.06 -3.07
C HIS A 28 2.49 -10.69 -2.40
N ASN A 29 1.93 -10.67 -1.21
CA ASN A 29 2.15 -9.55 -0.31
C ASN A 29 3.64 -9.51 0.07
N ILE A 30 4.20 -8.31 0.18
CA ILE A 30 5.65 -8.10 0.27
C ILE A 30 5.99 -7.47 1.61
N ASN A 31 7.02 -7.96 2.27
CA ASN A 31 7.62 -7.30 3.42
C ASN A 31 9.07 -6.94 3.11
N LEU A 32 9.36 -5.64 3.03
CA LEU A 32 10.71 -5.11 2.85
C LEU A 32 11.37 -4.99 4.22
N LEU A 33 12.37 -5.83 4.45
CA LEU A 33 13.12 -5.89 5.69
C LEU A 33 14.46 -5.21 5.53
N GLY A 34 14.81 -4.34 6.46
CA GLY A 34 16.12 -3.71 6.45
C GLY A 34 16.20 -2.49 7.34
N LEU A 35 17.42 -2.01 7.54
CA LEU A 35 17.71 -0.88 8.40
C LEU A 35 17.15 0.44 7.82
N ARG A 36 17.22 1.50 8.60
CA ARG A 36 16.81 2.84 8.13
C ARG A 36 17.72 3.31 7.01
N GLY A 37 17.17 4.09 6.09
CA GLY A 37 17.92 4.62 4.96
C GLY A 37 18.16 3.65 3.79
N GLN A 38 17.64 2.43 3.84
CA GLN A 38 17.78 1.42 2.77
C GLN A 38 16.67 1.49 1.72
N ALA A 39 16.18 2.66 1.40
CA ALA A 39 15.25 2.95 0.30
C ALA A 39 13.94 2.12 0.25
N LYS A 40 13.50 1.45 1.34
CA LYS A 40 12.30 0.61 1.37
C LYS A 40 11.05 1.34 0.86
N THR A 41 10.76 2.52 1.38
CA THR A 41 9.62 3.34 0.95
C THR A 41 9.74 3.79 -0.50
N ARG A 42 10.97 4.09 -0.96
CA ARG A 42 11.23 4.46 -2.36
C ARG A 42 10.92 3.31 -3.31
N LEU A 43 11.36 2.09 -2.97
CA LEU A 43 11.03 0.89 -3.73
C LEU A 43 9.52 0.69 -3.82
N ALA A 44 8.80 0.79 -2.70
CA ALA A 44 7.35 0.66 -2.67
C ALA A 44 6.66 1.71 -3.56
N ARG A 45 7.11 2.97 -3.53
CA ARG A 45 6.56 4.03 -4.39
C ARG A 45 6.84 3.81 -5.87
N LYS A 46 8.01 3.29 -6.21
CA LYS A 46 8.37 2.98 -7.59
C LYS A 46 7.50 1.88 -8.21
N MET A 47 6.88 1.03 -7.40
CA MET A 47 5.94 0.02 -7.90
C MET A 47 4.74 0.62 -8.63
N ILE A 48 4.40 1.89 -8.40
CA ILE A 48 3.33 2.59 -9.11
C ILE A 48 3.59 2.59 -10.63
N GLU A 49 4.86 2.66 -11.04
CA GLU A 49 5.27 2.70 -12.45
C GLU A 49 4.94 1.40 -13.21
N LEU A 50 4.69 0.31 -12.46
CA LEU A 50 4.27 -0.98 -13.00
C LEU A 50 2.76 -1.09 -13.22
N LEU A 51 1.97 -0.15 -12.72
CA LEU A 51 0.52 -0.11 -12.89
C LEU A 51 0.14 0.52 -14.23
N ASP A 52 -1.03 0.12 -14.75
CA ASP A 52 -1.66 0.81 -15.87
C ASP A 52 -1.85 2.28 -15.54
N GLU A 53 -1.61 3.16 -16.51
CA GLU A 53 -1.67 4.61 -16.33
C GLU A 53 -3.05 5.06 -15.85
N TYR A 54 -4.11 4.50 -16.41
CA TYR A 54 -5.49 4.75 -16.00
C TYR A 54 -6.28 3.45 -15.89
N ILE A 55 -7.16 3.37 -14.89
CA ILE A 55 -8.16 2.31 -14.78
C ILE A 55 -9.56 2.92 -14.63
N PRO A 56 -10.60 2.28 -15.20
CA PRO A 56 -11.97 2.73 -15.00
C PRO A 56 -12.49 2.33 -13.62
N PHE A 57 -13.33 3.18 -13.04
CA PHE A 57 -14.11 2.85 -11.85
C PHE A 57 -15.50 3.47 -11.90
N VAL A 58 -16.46 2.92 -11.16
CA VAL A 58 -17.84 3.44 -11.09
C VAL A 58 -17.83 4.80 -10.42
N THR A 59 -18.30 5.82 -11.10
CA THR A 59 -18.33 7.20 -10.58
C THR A 59 -19.11 7.27 -9.26
N GLY A 60 -18.46 7.84 -8.23
CA GLY A 60 -19.02 7.95 -6.88
C GLY A 60 -18.76 6.75 -5.97
N SER A 61 -18.13 5.70 -6.46
CA SER A 61 -17.69 4.59 -5.61
C SER A 61 -16.60 5.05 -4.63
N GLU A 62 -16.78 4.76 -3.35
CA GLU A 62 -15.78 5.04 -2.30
C GLU A 62 -14.62 4.04 -2.30
N ILE A 63 -14.75 2.90 -3.01
CA ILE A 63 -13.79 1.79 -3.00
C ILE A 63 -13.27 1.45 -4.41
N ASN A 64 -13.30 2.38 -5.34
CA ASN A 64 -12.80 2.21 -6.70
C ASN A 64 -13.39 0.97 -7.41
N ASP A 65 -14.70 0.75 -7.29
CA ASP A 65 -15.38 -0.42 -7.88
C ASP A 65 -15.09 -0.56 -9.37
N ASP A 66 -14.71 -1.77 -9.78
CA ASP A 66 -14.60 -2.12 -11.19
C ASP A 66 -16.00 -2.14 -11.82
N PRO A 67 -16.24 -1.44 -12.94
CA PRO A 67 -17.53 -1.47 -13.60
C PRO A 67 -17.97 -2.87 -14.05
N LEU A 68 -17.01 -3.75 -14.33
CA LEU A 68 -17.28 -5.12 -14.78
C LEU A 68 -17.37 -6.12 -13.62
N GLN A 69 -16.81 -5.79 -12.44
CA GLN A 69 -16.80 -6.64 -11.26
C GLN A 69 -17.05 -5.82 -9.98
N PRO A 70 -18.22 -5.19 -9.84
CA PRO A 70 -18.53 -4.34 -8.70
C PRO A 70 -18.58 -5.13 -7.40
N ILE A 71 -17.97 -4.59 -6.35
CA ILE A 71 -17.92 -5.20 -5.03
C ILE A 71 -18.96 -4.56 -4.10
N SER A 72 -19.01 -3.20 -4.06
CA SER A 72 -19.91 -2.47 -3.18
C SER A 72 -21.37 -2.59 -3.61
N ARG A 73 -22.27 -2.47 -2.64
CA ARG A 73 -23.71 -2.40 -2.90
C ARG A 73 -24.06 -1.18 -3.75
N PHE A 74 -23.40 -0.04 -3.45
CA PHE A 74 -23.58 1.18 -4.20
C PHE A 74 -23.33 1.00 -5.71
N ALA A 75 -22.20 0.39 -6.07
CA ALA A 75 -21.85 0.17 -7.48
C ALA A 75 -22.79 -0.85 -8.15
N LYS A 76 -23.16 -1.93 -7.44
CA LYS A 76 -24.11 -2.93 -7.93
C LYS A 76 -25.48 -2.31 -8.22
N ASP A 77 -26.01 -1.52 -7.29
CA ASP A 77 -27.33 -0.88 -7.44
C ASP A 77 -27.33 0.12 -8.63
N ILE A 78 -26.27 0.90 -8.81
CA ILE A 78 -26.16 1.83 -9.96
C ILE A 78 -26.08 1.09 -11.29
N ILE A 79 -25.28 0.03 -11.36
CA ILE A 79 -25.13 -0.78 -12.58
C ILE A 79 -26.43 -1.49 -12.92
N GLU A 80 -27.15 -2.02 -11.92
CA GLU A 80 -28.46 -2.65 -12.12
C GLU A 80 -29.50 -1.67 -12.71
N ILE A 81 -29.47 -0.41 -12.24
CA ILE A 81 -30.41 0.62 -12.71
C ILE A 81 -30.04 1.17 -14.09
N LYS A 82 -28.75 1.43 -14.34
CA LYS A 82 -28.29 2.16 -15.53
C LYS A 82 -27.72 1.27 -16.62
N GLY A 83 -27.35 0.04 -16.33
CA GLY A 83 -26.76 -0.87 -17.31
C GLY A 83 -25.53 -0.24 -17.99
N ASP A 84 -25.54 -0.25 -19.33
CA ASP A 84 -24.43 0.29 -20.15
C ASP A 84 -24.27 1.81 -20.04
N GLU A 85 -25.24 2.54 -19.49
CA GLU A 85 -25.17 3.99 -19.23
C GLU A 85 -24.58 4.32 -17.86
N THR A 86 -24.02 3.33 -17.16
CA THR A 86 -23.38 3.55 -15.85
C THR A 86 -22.22 4.55 -15.98
N PRO A 87 -22.22 5.66 -15.21
CA PRO A 87 -21.16 6.64 -15.30
C PRO A 87 -19.83 6.08 -14.78
N ILE A 88 -18.79 6.25 -15.57
CA ILE A 88 -17.43 5.77 -15.29
C ILE A 88 -16.50 6.96 -15.16
N SER A 89 -15.65 6.91 -14.15
CA SER A 89 -14.50 7.80 -13.95
C SER A 89 -13.19 7.03 -14.12
N TRP A 90 -12.10 7.77 -14.32
CA TRP A 90 -10.78 7.18 -14.54
C TRP A 90 -9.86 7.53 -13.38
N LEU A 91 -9.22 6.50 -12.81
CA LEU A 91 -8.27 6.63 -11.73
C LEU A 91 -6.85 6.54 -12.30
N HIS A 92 -6.08 7.61 -12.14
CA HIS A 92 -4.68 7.63 -12.57
C HIS A 92 -3.80 6.83 -11.59
N ARG A 93 -2.76 6.16 -12.11
CA ARG A 93 -1.86 5.32 -11.28
C ARG A 93 -1.22 6.05 -10.09
N ASN A 94 -0.97 7.36 -10.18
CA ASN A 94 -0.42 8.14 -9.07
C ASN A 94 -1.39 8.24 -7.88
N ASP A 95 -2.69 8.11 -8.12
CA ASP A 95 -3.73 8.11 -7.10
C ASP A 95 -3.99 6.70 -6.54
N ARG A 96 -3.28 5.69 -7.05
CA ARG A 96 -3.38 4.29 -6.64
C ARG A 96 -2.30 3.87 -5.64
N PHE A 97 -1.80 4.80 -4.88
CA PHE A 97 -0.81 4.56 -3.83
C PHE A 97 -1.29 5.11 -2.50
N PHE A 98 -1.45 4.21 -1.55
CA PHE A 98 -1.83 4.53 -0.18
C PHE A 98 -0.67 4.18 0.74
N GLU A 99 -0.36 5.06 1.67
CA GLU A 99 0.73 4.86 2.62
C GLU A 99 0.27 5.21 4.03
N LYS A 100 0.52 4.34 4.98
CA LYS A 100 0.25 4.54 6.40
C LYS A 100 1.48 4.18 7.22
N LEU A 101 1.90 5.08 8.08
CA LEU A 101 2.86 4.75 9.12
C LEU A 101 2.13 4.02 10.25
N ALA A 102 2.66 2.88 10.65
CA ALA A 102 2.18 2.17 11.83
C ALA A 102 2.60 2.95 13.09
N THR A 103 1.61 3.48 13.78
CA THR A 103 1.79 4.18 15.05
C THR A 103 0.81 3.59 16.08
N PRO A 104 1.10 3.68 17.38
CA PRO A 104 0.24 3.08 18.42
C PRO A 104 -1.19 3.65 18.47
N ASP A 105 -1.42 4.84 17.93
CA ASP A 105 -2.73 5.50 17.85
C ASP A 105 -3.59 5.06 16.67
N VAL A 106 -3.03 4.32 15.69
CA VAL A 106 -3.80 3.75 14.58
C VAL A 106 -4.90 2.84 15.11
N THR A 107 -6.11 3.01 14.60
CA THR A 107 -7.27 2.22 15.00
C THR A 107 -7.73 1.27 13.88
N VAL A 108 -8.53 0.27 14.25
CA VAL A 108 -9.19 -0.60 13.26
C VAL A 108 -10.13 0.21 12.37
N ALA A 109 -10.81 1.22 12.94
CA ALA A 109 -11.71 2.11 12.19
C ALA A 109 -10.96 2.90 11.11
N ASP A 110 -9.75 3.38 11.40
CA ASP A 110 -8.93 4.12 10.41
C ASP A 110 -8.55 3.24 9.22
N LEU A 111 -8.18 1.99 9.48
CA LEU A 111 -7.72 1.09 8.43
C LEU A 111 -8.87 0.38 7.72
N ILE A 112 -9.82 -0.15 8.44
CA ILE A 112 -10.89 -1.02 7.91
C ILE A 112 -12.18 -0.23 7.73
N GLY A 113 -12.53 0.58 8.72
CA GLY A 113 -13.76 1.35 8.75
C GLY A 113 -14.62 1.06 9.96
N ASP A 114 -15.73 1.77 10.03
CA ASP A 114 -16.72 1.66 11.09
C ASP A 114 -18.13 1.97 10.56
N VAL A 115 -19.15 1.62 11.32
CA VAL A 115 -20.53 2.00 11.02
C VAL A 115 -20.71 3.48 11.27
N ASP A 116 -21.25 4.20 10.29
CA ASP A 116 -21.59 5.62 10.40
C ASP A 116 -23.05 5.77 10.92
N PRO A 117 -23.24 6.14 12.20
CA PRO A 117 -24.58 6.30 12.76
C PRO A 117 -25.37 7.45 12.11
N ILE A 118 -24.68 8.44 11.54
CA ILE A 118 -25.33 9.57 10.84
C ILE A 118 -25.87 9.08 9.50
N LYS A 119 -25.07 8.33 8.72
CA LYS A 119 -25.55 7.70 7.49
C LYS A 119 -26.74 6.77 7.76
N ALA A 120 -26.67 5.96 8.83
CA ALA A 120 -27.74 5.04 9.20
C ALA A 120 -29.06 5.78 9.52
N ALA A 121 -28.97 6.84 10.29
CA ALA A 121 -30.15 7.66 10.65
C ALA A 121 -30.75 8.38 9.43
N ASN A 122 -29.90 8.98 8.58
CA ASN A 122 -30.35 9.73 7.40
C ASN A 122 -30.97 8.81 6.35
N LEU A 123 -30.40 7.62 6.13
CA LEU A 123 -30.90 6.64 5.16
C LEU A 123 -31.99 5.74 5.74
N LYS A 124 -32.29 5.82 7.04
CA LYS A 124 -33.21 4.95 7.78
C LYS A 124 -32.92 3.46 7.59
N LEU A 125 -31.62 3.13 7.57
CA LEU A 125 -31.11 1.78 7.36
C LEU A 125 -30.66 1.14 8.67
N SER A 126 -30.68 -0.19 8.72
CA SER A 126 -30.08 -0.95 9.81
C SER A 126 -28.57 -0.79 9.80
N TYR A 127 -27.94 -0.86 10.97
CA TYR A 127 -26.46 -0.91 11.08
C TYR A 127 -25.82 -2.11 10.38
N ALA A 128 -26.60 -3.11 9.99
CA ALA A 128 -26.16 -4.27 9.23
C ALA A 128 -26.10 -4.02 7.70
N ASP A 129 -26.55 -2.84 7.24
CA ASP A 129 -26.51 -2.49 5.82
C ASP A 129 -25.12 -1.91 5.47
N ASP A 130 -24.51 -2.40 4.40
CA ASP A 130 -23.18 -1.97 3.95
C ASP A 130 -23.14 -0.49 3.49
N ARG A 131 -24.28 0.08 3.13
CA ARG A 131 -24.41 1.49 2.75
C ARG A 131 -24.21 2.46 3.91
N VAL A 132 -24.32 1.99 5.16
CA VAL A 132 -24.06 2.81 6.35
C VAL A 132 -22.61 2.74 6.84
N ILE A 133 -21.76 2.06 6.11
CA ILE A 133 -20.35 1.92 6.47
C ILE A 133 -19.58 3.17 6.02
N HIS A 134 -18.71 3.63 6.90
CA HIS A 134 -17.61 4.52 6.57
C HIS A 134 -16.38 3.66 6.33
N PHE A 135 -15.97 3.53 5.08
CA PHE A 135 -14.81 2.72 4.71
C PHE A 135 -13.51 3.36 5.18
N GLY A 136 -12.66 2.55 5.83
CA GLY A 136 -11.31 2.94 6.18
C GLY A 136 -10.37 2.97 4.98
N MET A 137 -9.08 3.18 5.24
CA MET A 137 -8.08 3.31 4.17
C MET A 137 -7.95 2.05 3.31
N ILE A 138 -8.05 0.85 3.90
CA ILE A 138 -7.85 -0.41 3.17
C ILE A 138 -8.92 -0.64 2.12
N PRO A 139 -10.24 -0.64 2.43
CA PRO A 139 -11.26 -0.78 1.39
C PRO A 139 -11.17 0.32 0.31
N ARG A 140 -10.85 1.54 0.69
CA ARG A 140 -10.68 2.67 -0.24
C ARG A 140 -9.47 2.51 -1.15
N ALA A 141 -8.48 1.71 -0.74
CA ALA A 141 -7.31 1.37 -1.54
C ALA A 141 -7.53 0.13 -2.43
N ASN A 142 -8.77 -0.31 -2.63
CA ASN A 142 -9.07 -1.37 -3.58
C ASN A 142 -8.52 -1.04 -4.97
N ARG A 143 -7.91 -2.02 -5.64
CA ARG A 143 -7.20 -1.91 -6.93
C ARG A 143 -5.96 -1.01 -6.89
N CYS A 144 -5.35 -0.86 -5.70
CA CYS A 144 -4.21 0.01 -5.44
C CYS A 144 -3.07 -0.74 -4.74
N ILE A 145 -1.95 -0.05 -4.56
CA ILE A 145 -0.85 -0.47 -3.69
C ILE A 145 -1.08 0.16 -2.32
N PHE A 146 -1.08 -0.66 -1.27
CA PHE A 146 -1.22 -0.21 0.11
C PHE A 146 0.03 -0.51 0.91
N VAL A 147 0.70 0.53 1.38
CA VAL A 147 1.96 0.43 2.13
C VAL A 147 1.70 0.68 3.61
N ILE A 148 2.15 -0.24 4.46
CA ILE A 148 2.22 -0.03 5.90
C ILE A 148 3.68 0.01 6.31
N ASN A 149 4.14 1.20 6.70
CA ASN A 149 5.50 1.40 7.18
C ASN A 149 5.62 1.05 8.67
N GLU A 150 6.75 0.46 9.06
CA GLU A 150 7.09 0.08 10.43
C GLU A 150 6.04 -0.88 11.03
N LEU A 151 5.70 -1.94 10.31
CA LEU A 151 4.66 -2.91 10.69
C LEU A 151 4.75 -3.42 12.14
N PRO A 152 5.93 -3.65 12.76
CA PRO A 152 6.04 -4.06 14.15
C PRO A 152 5.44 -3.08 15.16
N ASP A 153 5.35 -1.78 14.83
CA ASP A 153 4.78 -0.75 15.72
C ASP A 153 3.23 -0.81 15.76
N LEU A 154 2.62 -1.55 14.85
CA LEU A 154 1.17 -1.70 14.78
C LEU A 154 0.68 -2.63 15.90
N GLN A 155 -0.36 -2.21 16.62
CA GLN A 155 -0.94 -3.01 17.70
C GLN A 155 -1.33 -4.42 17.21
N ALA A 156 -1.08 -5.45 18.04
CA ALA A 156 -1.33 -6.85 17.69
C ALA A 156 -2.78 -7.12 17.24
N ARG A 157 -3.79 -6.45 17.83
CA ARG A 157 -5.20 -6.57 17.44
C ARG A 157 -5.44 -6.11 15.99
N ILE A 158 -4.70 -5.12 15.52
CA ILE A 158 -4.81 -4.60 14.15
C ILE A 158 -4.09 -5.55 13.19
N GLN A 159 -2.93 -6.07 13.59
CA GLN A 159 -2.22 -7.09 12.82
C GLN A 159 -3.09 -8.36 12.60
N VAL A 160 -3.88 -8.76 13.62
CA VAL A 160 -4.85 -9.86 13.48
C VAL A 160 -5.97 -9.51 12.50
N ALA A 161 -6.46 -8.28 12.51
CA ALA A 161 -7.46 -7.83 11.53
C ALA A 161 -6.90 -7.84 10.10
N LEU A 162 -5.64 -7.39 9.91
CA LEU A 162 -4.95 -7.48 8.62
C LEU A 162 -4.77 -8.93 8.16
N PHE A 163 -4.42 -9.84 9.07
CA PHE A 163 -4.32 -11.26 8.75
C PHE A 163 -5.62 -11.81 8.13
N ASN A 164 -6.78 -11.49 8.71
CA ASN A 164 -8.06 -11.92 8.17
C ASN A 164 -8.29 -11.37 6.74
N ILE A 165 -7.93 -10.11 6.49
CA ILE A 165 -8.05 -9.50 5.16
C ILE A 165 -7.12 -10.19 4.15
N LEU A 166 -5.87 -10.47 4.52
CA LEU A 166 -4.90 -11.12 3.65
C LEU A 166 -5.27 -12.57 3.33
N GLN A 167 -5.93 -13.27 4.26
CA GLN A 167 -6.27 -14.68 4.10
C GLN A 167 -7.62 -14.91 3.45
N GLU A 168 -8.64 -14.22 3.92
CA GLU A 168 -10.04 -14.52 3.59
C GLU A 168 -10.65 -13.49 2.64
N GLY A 169 -10.00 -12.33 2.46
CA GLY A 169 -10.59 -11.17 1.80
C GLY A 169 -11.79 -10.59 2.57
N ASP A 170 -12.03 -11.10 3.78
CA ASP A 170 -13.16 -10.70 4.59
C ASP A 170 -12.82 -9.50 5.47
N ILE A 171 -13.64 -8.48 5.38
CA ILE A 171 -13.58 -7.33 6.28
C ILE A 171 -14.64 -7.50 7.35
N GLN A 172 -14.23 -7.48 8.61
CA GLN A 172 -15.15 -7.52 9.74
C GLN A 172 -15.25 -6.12 10.38
N ILE A 173 -16.43 -5.51 10.29
CA ILE A 173 -16.73 -4.20 10.86
C ILE A 173 -17.75 -4.39 11.98
N ARG A 174 -17.36 -4.07 13.25
CA ARG A 174 -18.23 -4.19 14.43
C ARG A 174 -19.04 -5.48 14.53
N GLY A 175 -18.45 -6.62 14.21
CA GLY A 175 -19.12 -7.92 14.27
C GLY A 175 -19.88 -8.31 13.01
N PHE A 176 -19.98 -7.44 12.02
CA PHE A 176 -20.54 -7.78 10.71
C PHE A 176 -19.43 -8.32 9.80
N LYS A 177 -19.66 -9.51 9.25
CA LYS A 177 -18.79 -10.06 8.19
C LYS A 177 -19.19 -9.43 6.86
N LEU A 178 -18.37 -8.53 6.38
CA LEU A 178 -18.45 -8.04 5.01
C LEU A 178 -17.46 -8.83 4.17
N ARG A 179 -17.97 -9.62 3.23
CA ARG A 179 -17.13 -10.25 2.23
C ARG A 179 -16.88 -9.27 1.09
N MET A 180 -15.73 -8.66 1.12
CA MET A 180 -15.26 -7.76 0.06
C MET A 180 -13.97 -8.33 -0.51
N PRO A 181 -14.01 -8.98 -1.67
CA PRO A 181 -12.81 -9.50 -2.33
C PRO A 181 -12.01 -8.31 -2.91
N LEU A 182 -11.20 -7.70 -2.06
CA LEU A 182 -10.37 -6.56 -2.45
C LEU A 182 -9.22 -7.04 -3.32
N ASP A 183 -9.00 -6.36 -4.45
CA ASP A 183 -7.84 -6.54 -5.31
C ASP A 183 -6.80 -5.48 -4.97
N MET A 184 -5.80 -5.83 -4.16
CA MET A 184 -4.78 -4.88 -3.75
C MET A 184 -3.44 -5.56 -3.51
N GLN A 185 -2.37 -4.79 -3.69
CA GLN A 185 -1.02 -5.20 -3.37
C GLN A 185 -0.61 -4.60 -2.03
N PHE A 186 -0.44 -5.44 -1.01
CA PHE A 186 0.14 -4.99 0.26
C PHE A 186 1.66 -5.01 0.20
N VAL A 187 2.24 -3.91 0.69
CA VAL A 187 3.69 -3.79 0.93
C VAL A 187 3.88 -3.34 2.37
N PHE A 188 4.62 -4.13 3.12
CA PHE A 188 5.00 -3.81 4.49
C PHE A 188 6.47 -3.41 4.53
N THR A 189 6.82 -2.54 5.46
CA THR A 189 8.22 -2.30 5.80
C THR A 189 8.46 -2.62 7.27
N ALA A 190 9.63 -3.15 7.56
CA ALA A 190 10.04 -3.40 8.93
C ALA A 190 11.56 -3.23 9.06
N ASN A 191 11.98 -2.83 10.26
CA ASN A 191 13.37 -2.81 10.65
C ASN A 191 13.62 -4.00 11.59
N PRO A 192 14.57 -4.90 11.27
CA PRO A 192 14.89 -6.04 12.13
C PRO A 192 15.27 -5.65 13.58
N GLU A 193 15.89 -4.50 13.77
CA GLU A 193 16.27 -4.00 15.09
C GLU A 193 15.06 -3.60 15.96
N ASP A 194 13.96 -3.19 15.33
CA ASP A 194 12.75 -2.77 16.03
C ASP A 194 11.97 -3.95 16.61
N TYR A 195 12.19 -5.19 16.12
CA TYR A 195 11.56 -6.40 16.67
C TYR A 195 11.87 -6.67 18.15
N THR A 196 12.99 -6.17 18.64
CA THR A 196 13.40 -6.36 20.03
C THR A 196 12.90 -5.26 20.96
N ASN A 197 12.64 -4.07 20.42
CA ASN A 197 12.41 -2.86 21.21
C ASN A 197 10.98 -2.30 21.15
N ARG A 198 10.25 -2.52 20.06
CA ARG A 198 8.97 -1.86 19.78
C ARG A 198 7.79 -2.78 19.57
N GLY A 199 8.02 -4.03 19.30
CA GLY A 199 6.98 -5.02 19.01
C GLY A 199 7.44 -6.08 18.04
N SER A 200 6.59 -7.06 17.77
CA SER A 200 6.86 -8.12 16.82
C SER A 200 5.68 -8.25 15.84
N ILE A 201 5.96 -8.70 14.63
CA ILE A 201 4.89 -9.12 13.73
C ILE A 201 4.32 -10.42 14.28
N VAL A 202 3.00 -10.46 14.48
CA VAL A 202 2.34 -11.68 14.95
C VAL A 202 2.55 -12.82 13.95
N THR A 203 2.87 -14.02 14.44
CA THR A 203 3.21 -15.18 13.60
C THR A 203 2.19 -15.44 12.51
N PRO A 204 0.86 -15.43 12.76
CA PRO A 204 -0.12 -15.65 11.69
C PRO A 204 -0.01 -14.65 10.54
N LEU A 205 0.23 -13.38 10.83
CA LEU A 205 0.41 -12.36 9.80
C LEU A 205 1.69 -12.57 9.00
N LYS A 206 2.79 -12.88 9.71
CA LYS A 206 4.08 -13.16 9.07
C LYS A 206 4.00 -14.33 8.08
N ASP A 207 3.27 -15.38 8.41
CA ASP A 207 3.09 -16.56 7.55
C ASP A 207 2.24 -16.27 6.30
N ARG A 208 1.47 -15.18 6.29
CA ARG A 208 0.63 -14.75 5.15
C ARG A 208 1.29 -13.72 4.25
N ILE A 209 2.41 -13.15 4.67
CA ILE A 209 3.24 -12.32 3.80
C ILE A 209 4.08 -13.26 2.93
N GLY A 210 3.71 -13.38 1.66
CA GLY A 210 4.27 -14.37 0.75
C GLY A 210 5.75 -14.17 0.42
N SER A 211 6.25 -12.92 0.50
CA SER A 211 7.65 -12.59 0.20
C SER A 211 8.25 -11.67 1.25
N GLN A 212 9.40 -12.05 1.78
CA GLN A 212 10.22 -11.22 2.66
C GLN A 212 11.53 -10.91 1.94
N ILE A 213 11.76 -9.65 1.65
CA ILE A 213 12.89 -9.17 0.84
C ILE A 213 13.81 -8.35 1.73
N LEU A 214 15.06 -8.79 1.84
CA LEU A 214 16.08 -8.09 2.62
C LEU A 214 16.69 -6.97 1.78
N THR A 215 16.62 -5.75 2.29
CA THR A 215 17.35 -4.61 1.72
C THR A 215 18.71 -4.46 2.40
N HIS A 216 19.63 -3.79 1.74
CA HIS A 216 20.99 -3.59 2.25
C HIS A 216 21.50 -2.17 1.93
N TYR A 217 22.60 -1.78 2.49
CA TYR A 217 23.31 -0.54 2.12
C TYR A 217 24.07 -0.74 0.81
N PRO A 218 24.47 0.36 0.13
CA PRO A 218 25.32 0.27 -1.05
C PRO A 218 26.58 -0.55 -0.77
N GLU A 219 26.86 -1.52 -1.64
CA GLU A 219 28.00 -2.44 -1.46
C GLU A 219 29.34 -1.80 -1.86
N THR A 220 29.30 -0.77 -2.68
CA THR A 220 30.49 -0.08 -3.16
C THR A 220 30.42 1.43 -2.96
N ILE A 221 31.58 2.08 -2.82
CA ILE A 221 31.70 3.54 -2.72
C ILE A 221 31.14 4.22 -3.97
N GLN A 222 31.32 3.63 -5.14
CA GLN A 222 30.81 4.16 -6.40
C GLN A 222 29.27 4.24 -6.39
N ILE A 223 28.58 3.17 -5.95
CA ILE A 223 27.13 3.16 -5.83
C ILE A 223 26.67 4.22 -4.82
N ALA A 224 27.32 4.28 -3.65
CA ALA A 224 27.01 5.27 -2.63
C ALA A 224 27.16 6.71 -3.17
N ARG A 225 28.22 6.97 -3.94
CA ARG A 225 28.46 8.25 -4.59
C ARG A 225 27.38 8.59 -5.59
N THR A 226 27.01 7.66 -6.47
CA THR A 226 25.91 7.84 -7.46
C THR A 226 24.60 8.19 -6.77
N ILE A 227 24.24 7.50 -5.68
CA ILE A 227 23.04 7.80 -4.89
C ILE A 227 23.14 9.21 -4.30
N THR A 228 24.28 9.58 -3.73
CA THR A 228 24.49 10.90 -3.13
C THR A 228 24.38 12.01 -4.18
N GLU A 229 25.00 11.86 -5.33
CA GLU A 229 24.92 12.82 -6.44
C GLU A 229 23.51 12.99 -6.99
N GLN A 230 22.74 11.89 -7.03
CA GLN A 230 21.34 11.92 -7.46
C GLN A 230 20.42 12.64 -6.46
N GLU A 231 20.64 12.43 -5.16
CA GLU A 231 19.75 12.97 -4.11
C GLU A 231 20.18 14.38 -3.65
N ALA A 232 21.48 14.69 -3.72
CA ALA A 232 22.00 16.01 -3.39
C ALA A 232 21.77 16.99 -4.56
N LYS A 233 20.51 17.30 -4.86
CA LYS A 233 20.17 18.38 -5.80
C LYS A 233 20.48 19.71 -5.15
N LEU A 234 21.67 20.24 -5.46
CA LEU A 234 22.02 21.60 -5.09
C LEU A 234 21.24 22.57 -5.99
N ASP A 235 20.61 23.58 -5.42
CA ASP A 235 20.10 24.71 -6.19
C ASP A 235 21.23 25.41 -6.93
N ALA A 236 20.95 26.03 -8.08
CA ALA A 236 21.96 26.75 -8.88
C ALA A 236 22.72 27.79 -8.05
N THR A 237 22.07 28.38 -7.04
CA THR A 237 22.71 29.31 -6.09
C THR A 237 23.62 28.64 -5.06
N GLN A 238 23.47 27.33 -4.83
CA GLN A 238 24.26 26.56 -3.89
C GLN A 238 25.48 25.90 -4.56
N ASN A 239 25.47 25.72 -5.88
CA ASN A 239 26.56 25.12 -6.63
C ASN A 239 27.88 25.93 -6.49
N ASP A 240 27.78 27.24 -6.32
CA ASP A 240 28.93 28.11 -6.13
C ASP A 240 29.42 28.20 -4.68
N MET A 241 28.62 27.66 -3.73
CA MET A 241 28.88 27.80 -2.28
C MET A 241 29.31 26.50 -1.59
N VAL A 242 29.11 25.34 -2.23
CA VAL A 242 29.43 24.06 -1.63
C VAL A 242 30.59 23.39 -2.35
N TYR A 243 31.76 23.43 -1.72
CA TYR A 243 32.89 22.62 -2.14
C TYR A 243 32.81 21.25 -1.46
N VAL A 244 32.57 20.21 -2.23
CA VAL A 244 32.72 18.83 -1.76
C VAL A 244 34.13 18.38 -2.10
N PRO A 245 35.01 18.21 -1.09
CA PRO A 245 36.37 17.72 -1.36
C PRO A 245 36.27 16.34 -2.03
N SER A 246 37.02 16.13 -3.09
CA SER A 246 37.20 14.79 -3.65
C SER A 246 37.76 13.91 -2.55
N LEU A 247 36.98 12.90 -2.11
CA LEU A 247 37.50 11.85 -1.25
C LEU A 247 38.58 11.11 -2.06
N ALA A 248 39.83 11.34 -1.71
CA ALA A 248 40.96 10.62 -2.22
C ALA A 248 41.00 9.20 -1.68
#